data_235581073b533bcd621b60e2d48f1b22
#
_entry.id   235581073b533bcd621b60e2d48f1b22
#
_cell.length_a   1.000
_cell.length_b   1.000
_cell.length_c   1.000
_cell.angle_alpha   90.00
_cell.angle_beta   90.00
_cell.angle_gamma   90.00
#
_symmetry.space_group_name_H-M   'P 1'
#
loop_
_entity.id
_entity.type
_entity.pdbx_description
1 polymer ?
#
loop_
_entity_poly.entity_id
_entity_poly.type
_entity_poly.pdbx_seq_one_letter_code
_entity_poly.pdbx_strand_id
1 'polypeptide(L)'
;MLHFLAPEDKTKWSQKWHTCLDSWKRSHCCIKVWNDSEIDDFIECNDPEFYKVLNMLHKIFKLDYVRSLILEKIGGAYIDMDIELISPFLHQVDKNKIYIIGASSGDEVVQNSLMISPPSEFWTRFLTYSRKNIIENLQAVRAYPDYEEDIRGTIV
;
A
#
# COMPACT_ATOMS: atom_id res chain seq x y z
N MET A 1 -11.22 8.86 2.81
CA MET A 1 -11.09 8.13 1.54
C MET A 1 -10.45 6.79 1.83
N LEU A 2 -10.86 5.74 1.13
CA LEU A 2 -10.23 4.40 1.19
C LEU A 2 -9.44 4.19 -0.10
N HIS A 3 -8.19 3.74 0.02
CA HIS A 3 -7.27 3.54 -1.09
C HIS A 3 -6.92 2.06 -1.20
N PHE A 4 -7.03 1.52 -2.41
CA PHE A 4 -6.67 0.16 -2.78
C PHE A 4 -5.73 0.21 -3.98
N LEU A 5 -4.83 -0.77 -4.11
CA LEU A 5 -3.99 -0.94 -5.30
C LEU A 5 -4.40 -2.22 -6.01
N ALA A 6 -4.63 -2.15 -7.31
CA ALA A 6 -4.97 -3.32 -8.11
C ALA A 6 -4.61 -3.13 -9.59
N PRO A 7 -4.32 -4.20 -10.34
CA PRO A 7 -4.14 -4.12 -11.78
C PRO A 7 -5.36 -3.48 -12.46
N GLU A 8 -5.13 -2.73 -13.55
CA GLU A 8 -6.20 -2.13 -14.34
C GLU A 8 -7.15 -3.18 -14.92
N ASP A 9 -6.60 -4.28 -15.39
CA ASP A 9 -7.36 -5.39 -15.93
C ASP A 9 -8.06 -6.17 -14.80
N LYS A 10 -9.34 -5.87 -14.61
CA LYS A 10 -10.18 -6.51 -13.58
C LYS A 10 -10.39 -8.01 -13.81
N THR A 11 -10.10 -8.55 -15.00
CA THR A 11 -10.18 -10.00 -15.25
C THR A 11 -9.09 -10.76 -14.51
N LYS A 12 -8.03 -10.07 -14.09
CA LYS A 12 -6.94 -10.60 -13.26
C LYS A 12 -7.25 -10.60 -11.77
N TRP A 13 -8.37 -9.98 -11.37
CA TRP A 13 -8.75 -9.93 -9.96
C TRP A 13 -9.34 -11.27 -9.51
N SER A 14 -8.88 -11.77 -8.38
CA SER A 14 -9.46 -12.96 -7.78
C SER A 14 -10.90 -12.68 -7.29
N GLN A 15 -11.72 -13.73 -7.19
CA GLN A 15 -13.06 -13.62 -6.60
C GLN A 15 -12.99 -13.07 -5.17
N LYS A 16 -11.95 -13.42 -4.41
CA LYS A 16 -11.69 -12.91 -3.07
C LYS A 16 -11.57 -11.38 -3.07
N TRP A 17 -10.82 -10.79 -4.01
CA TRP A 17 -10.66 -9.34 -4.12
C TRP A 17 -11.97 -8.63 -4.38
N HIS A 18 -12.81 -9.17 -5.26
CA HIS A 18 -14.16 -8.61 -5.49
C HIS A 18 -14.99 -8.63 -4.21
N THR A 19 -15.01 -9.75 -3.49
CA THR A 19 -15.74 -9.90 -2.23
C THR A 19 -15.24 -8.92 -1.16
N CYS A 20 -13.91 -8.82 -0.99
CA CYS A 20 -13.32 -7.90 -0.03
C CYS A 20 -13.65 -6.45 -0.37
N LEU A 21 -13.44 -6.01 -1.62
CA LEU A 21 -13.76 -4.65 -2.04
C LEU A 21 -15.25 -4.33 -1.87
N ASP A 22 -16.15 -5.26 -2.17
CA ASP A 22 -17.59 -5.09 -1.97
C ASP A 22 -17.95 -4.95 -0.49
N SER A 23 -17.22 -5.61 0.41
CA SER A 23 -17.41 -5.43 1.84
C SER A 23 -17.16 -3.99 2.28
N TRP A 24 -16.13 -3.34 1.72
CA TRP A 24 -15.78 -1.95 2.03
C TRP A 24 -16.76 -0.92 1.45
N LYS A 25 -17.48 -1.23 0.36
CA LYS A 25 -18.55 -0.36 -0.17
C LYS A 25 -19.64 -0.10 0.85
N ARG A 26 -19.87 -1.05 1.78
CA ARG A 26 -20.84 -0.89 2.88
C ARG A 26 -20.44 0.16 3.93
N SER A 27 -19.19 0.61 3.92
CA SER A 27 -18.71 1.66 4.82
C SER A 27 -19.21 3.07 4.45
N HIS A 28 -19.82 3.22 3.27
CA HIS A 28 -20.25 4.51 2.69
C HIS A 28 -19.11 5.54 2.54
N CYS A 29 -17.87 5.09 2.56
CA CYS A 29 -16.71 5.94 2.33
C CYS A 29 -16.41 6.03 0.83
N CYS A 30 -15.80 7.15 0.42
CA CYS A 30 -15.24 7.25 -0.93
C CYS A 30 -14.12 6.23 -1.12
N ILE A 31 -14.19 5.41 -2.17
CA ILE A 31 -13.20 4.39 -2.52
C ILE A 31 -12.46 4.83 -3.77
N LYS A 32 -11.13 4.76 -3.72
CA LYS A 32 -10.23 4.88 -4.87
C LYS A 32 -9.45 3.59 -5.02
N VAL A 33 -9.58 2.93 -6.16
CA VAL A 33 -8.71 1.83 -6.57
C VAL A 33 -7.71 2.42 -7.56
N TRP A 34 -6.43 2.35 -7.23
CA TRP A 34 -5.32 2.84 -8.04
C TRP A 34 -4.85 1.72 -8.96
N ASN A 35 -4.80 1.98 -10.25
CA ASN A 35 -4.17 1.08 -11.21
C ASN A 35 -2.68 1.41 -11.42
N ASP A 36 -1.98 0.59 -12.20
CA ASP A 36 -0.54 0.72 -12.41
C ASP A 36 -0.16 2.08 -13.02
N SER A 37 -0.91 2.57 -14.01
CA SER A 37 -0.65 3.88 -14.64
C SER A 37 -0.86 5.03 -13.66
N GLU A 38 -1.94 5.00 -12.88
CA GLU A 38 -2.23 6.02 -11.88
C GLU A 38 -1.19 6.02 -10.75
N ILE A 39 -0.66 4.85 -10.39
CA ILE A 39 0.43 4.72 -9.40
C ILE A 39 1.70 5.37 -9.94
N ASP A 40 2.06 5.08 -11.19
CA ASP A 40 3.24 5.63 -11.83
C ASP A 40 3.15 7.15 -11.93
N ASP A 41 2.05 7.68 -12.45
CA ASP A 41 1.79 9.12 -12.55
C ASP A 41 1.86 9.80 -11.16
N PHE A 42 1.28 9.16 -10.14
CA PHE A 42 1.25 9.71 -8.79
C PHE A 42 2.64 9.77 -8.16
N ILE A 43 3.45 8.72 -8.32
CA ILE A 43 4.83 8.72 -7.79
C ILE A 43 5.68 9.71 -8.57
N GLU A 44 5.62 9.72 -9.90
CA GLU A 44 6.40 10.64 -10.73
C GLU A 44 6.08 12.10 -10.41
N CYS A 45 4.81 12.42 -10.19
CA CYS A 45 4.39 13.78 -9.82
C CYS A 45 4.90 14.21 -8.43
N ASN A 46 4.94 13.31 -7.46
CA ASN A 46 5.23 13.65 -6.05
C ASN A 46 6.67 13.36 -5.62
N ASP A 47 7.37 12.48 -6.34
CA ASP A 47 8.77 12.09 -6.06
C ASP A 47 9.48 11.63 -7.35
N PRO A 48 9.71 12.53 -8.33
CA PRO A 48 10.23 12.18 -9.64
C PRO A 48 11.64 11.57 -9.59
N GLU A 49 12.47 11.97 -8.63
CA GLU A 49 13.83 11.44 -8.53
C GLU A 49 13.83 9.99 -8.01
N PHE A 50 13.01 9.68 -7.02
CA PHE A 50 12.94 8.33 -6.50
C PHE A 50 12.12 7.40 -7.40
N TYR A 51 11.18 7.93 -8.19
CA TYR A 51 10.48 7.17 -9.22
C TYR A 51 11.43 6.49 -10.21
N LYS A 52 12.50 7.19 -10.61
CA LYS A 52 13.55 6.61 -11.48
C LYS A 52 14.23 5.39 -10.83
N VAL A 53 14.47 5.45 -9.52
CA VAL A 53 15.05 4.34 -8.76
C VAL A 53 14.08 3.18 -8.67
N LEU A 54 12.81 3.45 -8.33
CA LEU A 54 11.77 2.41 -8.21
C LEU A 54 11.54 1.65 -9.52
N ASN A 55 11.65 2.32 -10.67
CA ASN A 55 11.53 1.68 -11.98
C ASN A 55 12.68 0.72 -12.34
N MET A 56 13.77 0.73 -11.58
CA MET A 56 14.88 -0.23 -11.73
C MET A 56 14.75 -1.43 -10.79
N LEU A 57 13.71 -1.47 -9.95
CA LEU A 57 13.51 -2.47 -8.92
C LEU A 57 12.29 -3.34 -9.23
N HIS A 58 12.19 -4.46 -8.51
CA HIS A 58 10.98 -5.28 -8.56
C HIS A 58 9.75 -4.45 -8.17
N LYS A 59 8.62 -4.69 -8.84
CA LYS A 59 7.36 -3.93 -8.68
C LYS A 59 6.90 -3.83 -7.22
N ILE A 60 7.18 -4.83 -6.39
CA ILE A 60 6.77 -4.83 -4.98
C ILE A 60 7.27 -3.59 -4.21
N PHE A 61 8.51 -3.15 -4.47
CA PHE A 61 9.07 -1.96 -3.82
C PHE A 61 8.30 -0.69 -4.18
N LYS A 62 7.83 -0.59 -5.44
CA LYS A 62 6.98 0.52 -5.88
C LYS A 62 5.64 0.50 -5.18
N LEU A 63 5.00 -0.69 -5.06
CA LEU A 63 3.73 -0.84 -4.38
C LEU A 63 3.84 -0.54 -2.88
N ASP A 64 4.88 -0.99 -2.21
CA ASP A 64 5.12 -0.67 -0.80
C ASP A 64 5.42 0.81 -0.57
N TYR A 65 6.15 1.44 -1.48
CA TYR A 65 6.43 2.86 -1.41
C TYR A 65 5.18 3.72 -1.58
N VAL A 66 4.36 3.42 -2.60
CA VAL A 66 3.18 4.25 -2.92
C VAL A 66 2.12 4.23 -1.83
N ARG A 67 1.94 3.14 -1.08
CA ARG A 67 1.02 3.07 0.07
C ARG A 67 1.29 4.21 1.05
N SER A 68 2.55 4.38 1.42
CA SER A 68 2.99 5.41 2.36
C SER A 68 2.94 6.82 1.75
N LEU A 69 3.26 6.96 0.46
CA LEU A 69 3.17 8.23 -0.26
C LEU A 69 1.73 8.73 -0.37
N ILE A 70 0.77 7.83 -0.61
CA ILE A 70 -0.67 8.16 -0.59
C ILE A 70 -1.08 8.71 0.79
N LEU A 71 -0.66 8.06 1.86
CA LEU A 71 -0.98 8.52 3.22
C LEU A 71 -0.30 9.84 3.56
N GLU A 72 0.93 10.08 3.08
CA GLU A 72 1.61 11.36 3.24
C GLU A 72 0.87 12.50 2.54
N LYS A 73 0.48 12.30 1.28
CA LYS A 73 -0.06 13.37 0.42
C LYS A 73 -1.56 13.57 0.59
N ILE A 74 -2.30 12.49 0.78
CA ILE A 74 -3.77 12.48 0.75
C ILE A 74 -4.35 12.14 2.13
N GLY A 75 -3.69 11.23 2.86
CA GLY A 75 -4.26 10.62 4.07
C GLY A 75 -5.41 9.69 3.76
N GLY A 76 -6.13 9.25 4.78
CA GLY A 76 -7.24 8.32 4.67
C GLY A 76 -6.86 6.92 5.15
N ALA A 77 -7.39 5.89 4.50
CA ALA A 77 -7.05 4.51 4.81
C ALA A 77 -6.50 3.79 3.57
N TYR A 78 -5.30 3.24 3.67
CA TYR A 78 -4.78 2.26 2.72
C TYR A 78 -5.19 0.87 3.14
N ILE A 79 -5.62 0.03 2.20
CA ILE A 79 -6.16 -1.30 2.47
C ILE A 79 -5.73 -2.24 1.33
N ASP A 80 -5.14 -3.38 1.65
CA ASP A 80 -4.87 -4.41 0.65
C ASP A 80 -6.17 -5.03 0.12
N MET A 81 -6.17 -5.44 -1.15
CA MET A 81 -7.35 -5.97 -1.86
C MET A 81 -7.92 -7.24 -1.24
N ASP A 82 -7.18 -7.93 -0.40
CA ASP A 82 -7.57 -9.18 0.26
C ASP A 82 -8.04 -9.01 1.72
N ILE A 83 -8.19 -7.78 2.18
CA ILE A 83 -8.74 -7.44 3.50
C ILE A 83 -10.25 -7.24 3.42
N GLU A 84 -11.00 -8.04 4.16
CA GLU A 84 -12.45 -7.94 4.23
C GLU A 84 -12.91 -7.09 5.42
N LEU A 85 -13.89 -6.21 5.21
CA LEU A 85 -14.58 -5.49 6.28
C LEU A 85 -15.69 -6.35 6.87
N ILE A 86 -15.43 -7.03 7.98
CA ILE A 86 -16.41 -7.87 8.67
C ILE A 86 -17.41 -6.99 9.44
N SER A 87 -16.91 -5.99 10.16
CA SER A 87 -17.73 -5.12 11.01
C SER A 87 -17.30 -3.66 10.85
N PRO A 88 -18.24 -2.71 10.75
CA PRO A 88 -17.91 -1.29 10.64
C PRO A 88 -17.17 -0.79 11.88
N PHE A 89 -15.96 -0.25 11.72
CA PHE A 89 -15.16 0.31 12.83
C PHE A 89 -14.63 1.72 12.54
N LEU A 90 -14.71 2.19 11.30
CA LEU A 90 -14.12 3.47 10.88
C LEU A 90 -14.68 4.68 11.66
N HIS A 91 -15.90 4.57 12.20
CA HIS A 91 -16.48 5.62 13.03
C HIS A 91 -15.84 5.72 14.43
N GLN A 92 -15.08 4.70 14.85
CA GLN A 92 -14.36 4.67 16.13
C GLN A 92 -12.92 5.18 15.99
N VAL A 93 -12.47 5.42 14.76
CA VAL A 93 -11.10 5.85 14.48
C VAL A 93 -10.97 7.36 14.73
N ASP A 94 -10.01 7.75 15.55
CA ASP A 94 -9.63 9.15 15.72
C ASP A 94 -8.87 9.61 14.46
N LYS A 95 -9.46 10.54 13.73
CA LYS A 95 -8.93 11.06 12.46
C LYS A 95 -7.60 11.80 12.58
N ASN A 96 -7.16 12.09 13.80
CA ASN A 96 -5.89 12.78 14.08
C ASN A 96 -4.77 11.81 14.46
N LYS A 97 -5.05 10.50 14.49
CA LYS A 97 -4.07 9.47 14.86
C LYS A 97 -3.69 8.61 13.68
N ILE A 98 -2.52 7.99 13.80
CA ILE A 98 -2.02 6.98 12.87
C ILE A 98 -2.33 5.60 13.46
N TYR A 99 -2.93 4.75 12.65
CA TYR A 99 -3.22 3.36 12.98
C TYR A 99 -2.54 2.45 11.95
N ILE A 100 -1.78 1.51 12.43
CA ILE A 100 -1.10 0.49 11.62
C ILE A 100 -1.36 -0.86 12.28
N ILE A 101 -1.69 -1.87 11.50
CA ILE A 101 -1.96 -3.20 12.07
C ILE A 101 -0.64 -3.84 12.50
N GLY A 102 -0.63 -4.40 13.73
CA GLY A 102 0.43 -5.28 14.21
C GLY A 102 0.17 -6.73 13.79
N ALA A 103 1.22 -7.50 13.54
CA ALA A 103 1.09 -8.94 13.33
C ALA A 103 0.66 -9.63 14.63
N SER A 104 -0.22 -10.63 14.53
CA SER A 104 -0.76 -11.37 15.68
C SER A 104 0.22 -12.38 16.30
N SER A 105 1.42 -12.53 15.74
CA SER A 105 2.42 -13.53 16.12
C SER A 105 3.23 -13.20 17.38
N GLY A 106 2.94 -12.09 18.06
CA GLY A 106 3.71 -11.65 19.23
C GLY A 106 5.08 -11.03 18.91
N ASP A 107 5.51 -11.06 17.67
CA ASP A 107 6.67 -10.34 17.18
C ASP A 107 6.29 -8.87 16.99
N GLU A 108 7.22 -7.94 17.25
CA GLU A 108 7.04 -6.50 17.03
C GLU A 108 6.96 -6.14 15.53
N VAL A 109 6.31 -6.97 14.73
CA VAL A 109 6.19 -6.81 13.28
C VAL A 109 4.93 -6.02 12.97
N VAL A 110 5.12 -4.93 12.27
CA VAL A 110 4.02 -4.09 11.76
C VAL A 110 3.73 -4.48 10.31
N GLN A 111 2.44 -4.72 10.01
CA GLN A 111 1.99 -5.00 8.65
C GLN A 111 1.47 -3.72 7.98
N ASN A 112 1.83 -3.54 6.71
CA ASN A 112 1.38 -2.39 5.92
C ASN A 112 0.10 -2.69 5.08
N SER A 113 -0.60 -3.77 5.40
CA SER A 113 -1.80 -4.23 4.68
C SER A 113 -3.05 -3.40 5.00
N LEU A 114 -3.11 -2.78 6.18
CA LEU A 114 -4.13 -1.79 6.54
C LEU A 114 -3.49 -0.70 7.41
N MET A 115 -3.56 0.52 6.91
CA MET A 115 -3.01 1.71 7.57
C MET A 115 -4.03 2.84 7.46
N ILE A 116 -4.30 3.55 8.57
CA ILE A 116 -5.21 4.70 8.59
C ILE A 116 -4.46 5.89 9.17
N SER A 117 -4.46 7.01 8.47
CA SER A 117 -3.70 8.18 8.90
C SER A 117 -4.19 9.46 8.24
N PRO A 118 -4.18 10.60 8.94
CA PRO A 118 -4.14 11.89 8.27
C PRO A 118 -2.78 12.07 7.57
N PRO A 119 -2.63 13.01 6.63
CA PRO A 119 -1.33 13.49 6.19
C PRO A 119 -0.51 13.92 7.41
N SER A 120 0.73 13.46 7.54
CA SER A 120 1.54 13.75 8.72
C SER A 120 3.03 13.70 8.45
N GLU A 121 3.81 14.42 9.25
CA GLU A 121 5.27 14.41 9.20
C GLU A 121 5.89 13.01 9.46
N PHE A 122 5.16 12.14 10.14
CA PHE A 122 5.58 10.75 10.31
C PHE A 122 5.85 10.08 8.96
N TRP A 123 4.94 10.23 7.98
CA TRP A 123 5.11 9.61 6.67
C TRP A 123 6.25 10.25 5.88
N THR A 124 6.46 11.55 5.99
CA THR A 124 7.61 12.24 5.37
C THR A 124 8.94 11.67 5.88
N ARG A 125 9.05 11.47 7.19
CA ARG A 125 10.25 10.87 7.83
C ARG A 125 10.40 9.40 7.42
N PHE A 126 9.31 8.64 7.43
CA PHE A 126 9.32 7.24 7.02
C PHE A 126 9.78 7.07 5.57
N LEU A 127 9.24 7.85 4.64
CA LEU A 127 9.63 7.83 3.23
C LEU A 127 11.07 8.27 3.02
N THR A 128 11.54 9.26 3.78
CA THR A 128 12.94 9.70 3.74
C THR A 128 13.87 8.57 4.18
N TYR A 129 13.54 7.88 5.26
CA TYR A 129 14.30 6.71 5.72
C TYR A 129 14.25 5.56 4.70
N SER A 130 13.08 5.27 4.16
CA SER A 130 12.89 4.19 3.17
C SER A 130 13.71 4.44 1.91
N ARG A 131 13.69 5.68 1.37
CA ARG A 131 14.54 6.08 0.22
C ARG A 131 16.02 5.85 0.51
N LYS A 132 16.49 6.36 1.64
CA LYS A 132 17.88 6.19 2.06
C LYS A 132 18.25 4.72 2.14
N ASN A 133 17.45 3.92 2.82
CA ASN A 133 17.72 2.49 3.01
C ASN A 133 17.75 1.72 1.68
N ILE A 134 16.82 1.98 0.78
CA ILE A 134 16.79 1.35 -0.56
C ILE A 134 18.04 1.74 -1.36
N ILE A 135 18.44 3.02 -1.35
CA ILE A 135 19.61 3.50 -2.11
C ILE A 135 20.91 2.90 -1.54
N GLU A 136 21.07 2.87 -0.21
CA GLU A 136 22.26 2.31 0.45
C GLU A 136 22.39 0.80 0.23
N ASN A 137 21.28 0.09 0.04
CA ASN A 137 21.23 -1.36 -0.18
C ASN A 137 20.87 -1.74 -1.63
N LEU A 138 21.04 -0.83 -2.58
CA LEU A 138 20.52 -0.97 -3.95
C LEU A 138 20.95 -2.27 -4.64
N GLN A 139 22.17 -2.77 -4.41
CA GLN A 139 22.65 -4.01 -4.98
C GLN A 139 21.89 -5.22 -4.45
N ALA A 140 21.64 -5.29 -3.14
CA ALA A 140 20.88 -6.37 -2.51
C ALA A 140 19.40 -6.32 -2.95
N VAL A 141 18.83 -5.12 -3.04
CA VAL A 141 17.44 -4.92 -3.47
C VAL A 141 17.23 -5.30 -4.94
N ARG A 142 18.21 -5.03 -5.82
CA ARG A 142 18.18 -5.45 -7.23
C ARG A 142 18.36 -6.96 -7.42
N ALA A 143 19.08 -7.60 -6.51
CA ALA A 143 19.26 -9.04 -6.51
C ALA A 143 18.06 -9.80 -5.91
N TYR A 144 17.02 -9.08 -5.48
CA TYR A 144 15.80 -9.67 -4.97
C TYR A 144 15.17 -10.52 -6.08
N PRO A 145 14.91 -11.80 -5.84
CA PRO A 145 14.43 -12.70 -6.88
C PRO A 145 13.11 -12.19 -7.47
N ASP A 146 12.90 -12.43 -8.76
CA ASP A 146 11.62 -12.23 -9.41
C ASP A 146 10.58 -13.15 -8.75
N TYR A 147 9.86 -12.61 -7.79
CA TYR A 147 8.81 -13.30 -7.05
C TYR A 147 7.55 -13.56 -7.91
N GLU A 148 7.60 -13.43 -9.23
CA GLU A 148 6.44 -13.68 -10.08
C GLU A 148 5.91 -15.14 -9.97
N GLU A 149 6.75 -16.09 -9.61
CA GLU A 149 6.32 -17.47 -9.38
C GLU A 149 5.83 -17.71 -7.94
N ASP A 150 6.43 -17.08 -6.92
CA ASP A 150 6.08 -17.33 -5.52
C ASP A 150 4.83 -16.56 -5.05
N ILE A 151 4.56 -15.36 -5.57
CA ILE A 151 3.36 -14.60 -5.21
C ILE A 151 2.08 -15.31 -5.71
N ARG A 152 2.14 -16.04 -6.81
CA ARG A 152 0.99 -16.86 -7.29
C ARG A 152 0.70 -18.06 -6.40
N GLY A 153 1.67 -18.54 -5.64
CA GLY A 153 1.53 -19.67 -4.71
C GLY A 153 1.16 -19.28 -3.29
N THR A 154 1.34 -18.02 -2.90
CA THR A 154 1.12 -17.57 -1.51
C THR A 154 -0.17 -16.77 -1.32
N ILE A 155 -0.89 -16.47 -2.39
CA ILE A 155 -2.24 -15.88 -2.34
C ILE A 155 -3.27 -17.00 -2.50
N VAL A 156 -3.33 -17.89 -1.53
CA VAL A 156 -4.42 -18.84 -1.34
C VAL A 156 -5.29 -18.39 -0.18
#